data_62f4e54884de937427669b470dd877a5
#
_entry.id   62f4e54884de937427669b470dd877a5
#
_cell.length_a   1.000
_cell.length_b   1.000
_cell.length_c   1.000
_cell.angle_alpha   90.00
_cell.angle_beta   90.00
_cell.angle_gamma   90.00
#
_symmetry.space_group_name_H-M   'P 1'
#
loop_
_entity.id
_entity.type
_entity.pdbx_description
1 polymer ?
#
loop_
_entity_poly.entity_id
_entity_poly.type
_entity_poly.pdbx_seq_one_letter_code
_entity_poly.pdbx_strand_id
1 'polypeptide(L)'
;MSKVATRFAPSPTGPLHIGGVRTALFNWLYSKNQKGTFHLRIEDTDKERSKDEFKKQIIKSLQWIGIEHDGDEYIQSTKINDHIKVVNELLKDGHAYKCFCSNEEIEEQKKRAKQKKLPYTYNRKCRELDEKNAPKNIKPVVRFKSKIEGSSTLKDLVQGDVEIENITIEDFVILRNDGTPTYNLSASVDDHQMSMTHIIRGDDHKINTFKQIQIYLAMKWDIPYFAHIPLIHSIEGKKLSKRDNASTLDDYSKIGIMPNALRNYLLRLGWSFKDKEIFNLDESIKHFNLEGIGKSPSKLDMSRILSM
;
A
#
# COMPACT_ATOMS: atom_id res chain seq x y z
N MET A 1 -15.18 -19.37 8.78
CA MET A 1 -14.53 -18.18 8.18
C MET A 1 -13.27 -17.90 8.98
N SER A 2 -12.14 -17.62 8.33
CA SER A 2 -10.92 -17.20 9.00
C SER A 2 -11.17 -15.90 9.77
N LYS A 3 -10.51 -15.75 10.92
CA LYS A 3 -10.58 -14.52 11.73
C LYS A 3 -10.05 -13.35 10.89
N VAL A 4 -10.71 -12.19 10.95
CA VAL A 4 -10.25 -10.99 10.22
C VAL A 4 -8.84 -10.61 10.68
N ALA A 5 -7.94 -10.41 9.73
CA ALA A 5 -6.59 -9.91 9.95
C ALA A 5 -6.32 -8.72 9.02
N THR A 6 -5.97 -7.59 9.61
CA THR A 6 -5.60 -6.36 8.90
C THR A 6 -4.19 -5.93 9.28
N ARG A 7 -3.60 -5.02 8.51
CA ARG A 7 -2.28 -4.49 8.82
C ARG A 7 -2.13 -3.02 8.42
N PHE A 8 -1.32 -2.30 9.18
CA PHE A 8 -0.72 -1.05 8.73
C PHE A 8 0.72 -1.32 8.30
N ALA A 9 1.11 -0.86 7.12
CA ALA A 9 2.38 -1.21 6.50
C ALA A 9 3.16 0.05 6.05
N PRO A 10 3.65 0.87 7.00
CA PRO A 10 4.38 2.09 6.68
C PRO A 10 5.84 1.81 6.32
N SER A 11 6.36 2.60 5.36
CA SER A 11 7.81 2.68 5.11
C SER A 11 8.43 3.76 6.01
N PRO A 12 9.48 3.45 6.80
CA PRO A 12 10.11 4.39 7.74
C PRO A 12 11.08 5.34 7.00
N THR A 13 10.60 6.01 5.94
CA THR A 13 11.36 6.95 5.10
C THR A 13 11.11 8.42 5.46
N GLY A 14 10.39 8.66 6.53
CA GLY A 14 10.04 9.96 7.08
C GLY A 14 8.99 9.83 8.18
N PRO A 15 8.66 10.93 8.86
CA PRO A 15 7.69 10.93 9.93
C PRO A 15 6.30 10.50 9.44
N LEU A 16 5.52 9.90 10.34
CA LEU A 16 4.16 9.46 10.05
C LEU A 16 3.25 10.67 9.90
N HIS A 17 2.69 10.84 8.70
CA HIS A 17 1.75 11.90 8.41
C HIS A 17 0.30 11.49 8.69
N ILE A 18 -0.59 12.46 8.85
CA ILE A 18 -2.00 12.27 9.25
C ILE A 18 -2.77 11.29 8.34
N GLY A 19 -2.48 11.23 7.05
CA GLY A 19 -3.09 10.25 6.13
C GLY A 19 -2.70 8.80 6.44
N GLY A 20 -1.44 8.57 6.83
CA GLY A 20 -0.99 7.26 7.30
C GLY A 20 -1.67 6.87 8.62
N VAL A 21 -1.79 7.83 9.54
CA VAL A 21 -2.48 7.61 10.83
C VAL A 21 -3.96 7.24 10.62
N ARG A 22 -4.68 7.92 9.71
CA ARG A 22 -6.05 7.56 9.37
C ARG A 22 -6.14 6.15 8.79
N THR A 23 -5.20 5.78 7.92
CA THR A 23 -5.14 4.42 7.36
C THR A 23 -4.92 3.38 8.47
N ALA A 24 -4.01 3.64 9.41
CA ALA A 24 -3.81 2.77 10.57
C ALA A 24 -5.07 2.66 11.43
N LEU A 25 -5.72 3.80 11.71
CA LEU A 25 -6.96 3.85 12.50
C LEU A 25 -8.08 3.02 11.87
N PHE A 26 -8.30 3.13 10.57
CA PHE A 26 -9.36 2.37 9.87
C PHE A 26 -9.08 0.86 9.86
N ASN A 27 -7.83 0.43 9.66
CA ASN A 27 -7.43 -0.97 9.79
C ASN A 27 -7.67 -1.50 11.20
N TRP A 28 -7.25 -0.73 12.20
CA TRP A 28 -7.38 -1.10 13.61
C TRP A 28 -8.86 -1.15 14.05
N LEU A 29 -9.66 -0.14 13.73
CA LEU A 29 -11.09 -0.13 14.05
C LEU A 29 -11.83 -1.29 13.39
N TYR A 30 -11.55 -1.57 12.12
CA TYR A 30 -12.17 -2.68 11.40
C TYR A 30 -11.82 -4.02 12.04
N SER A 31 -10.55 -4.25 12.35
CA SER A 31 -10.13 -5.48 13.01
C SER A 31 -10.79 -5.66 14.38
N LYS A 32 -10.83 -4.60 15.21
CA LYS A 32 -11.45 -4.67 16.55
C LYS A 32 -12.97 -4.85 16.46
N ASN A 33 -13.66 -4.18 15.52
CA ASN A 33 -15.09 -4.40 15.27
C ASN A 33 -15.37 -5.87 14.91
N GLN A 34 -14.55 -6.46 14.05
CA GLN A 34 -14.68 -7.86 13.61
C GLN A 34 -14.08 -8.88 14.59
N LYS A 35 -13.66 -8.48 15.79
CA LYS A 35 -12.95 -9.32 16.79
C LYS A 35 -11.74 -10.04 16.17
N GLY A 36 -11.11 -9.37 15.23
CA GLY A 36 -9.94 -9.81 14.47
C GLY A 36 -8.61 -9.40 15.10
N THR A 37 -7.56 -9.34 14.26
CA THR A 37 -6.22 -8.91 14.65
C THR A 37 -5.75 -7.77 13.75
N PHE A 38 -4.98 -6.85 14.32
CA PHE A 38 -4.34 -5.74 13.62
C PHE A 38 -2.83 -5.84 13.78
N HIS A 39 -2.09 -5.85 12.68
CA HIS A 39 -0.64 -6.03 12.67
C HIS A 39 0.08 -4.78 12.17
N LEU A 40 1.31 -4.58 12.65
CA LEU A 40 2.21 -3.55 12.16
C LEU A 40 3.34 -4.19 11.33
N ARG A 41 3.45 -3.80 10.05
CA ARG A 41 4.56 -4.19 9.18
C ARG A 41 5.40 -2.97 8.85
N ILE A 42 6.68 -3.02 9.13
CA ILE A 42 7.64 -1.97 8.77
C ILE A 42 8.26 -2.33 7.41
N GLU A 43 7.96 -1.55 6.37
CA GLU A 43 8.47 -1.75 5.02
C GLU A 43 9.80 -0.97 4.83
N ASP A 44 10.88 -1.54 5.31
CA ASP A 44 12.21 -0.96 5.42
C ASP A 44 13.22 -1.50 4.37
N THR A 45 12.73 -2.04 3.26
CA THR A 45 13.60 -2.59 2.19
C THR A 45 14.40 -1.54 1.44
N ASP A 46 13.99 -0.27 1.45
CA ASP A 46 14.77 0.86 0.96
C ASP A 46 15.74 1.32 2.05
N LYS A 47 16.92 0.70 2.09
CA LYS A 47 17.93 0.94 3.13
C LYS A 47 18.50 2.36 3.14
N GLU A 48 18.50 3.05 2.00
CA GLU A 48 19.06 4.42 1.91
C GLU A 48 18.13 5.44 2.59
N ARG A 49 16.81 5.25 2.47
CA ARG A 49 15.81 6.17 3.00
C ARG A 49 15.22 5.74 4.33
N SER A 50 15.29 4.46 4.69
CA SER A 50 14.74 3.93 5.93
C SER A 50 15.66 4.25 7.12
N LYS A 51 15.09 4.79 8.20
CA LYS A 51 15.81 5.14 9.40
C LYS A 51 15.09 4.63 10.66
N ASP A 52 15.88 4.14 11.62
CA ASP A 52 15.36 3.66 12.90
C ASP A 52 14.61 4.74 13.69
N GLU A 53 15.02 6.00 13.57
CA GLU A 53 14.33 7.13 14.20
C GLU A 53 12.87 7.25 13.72
N PHE A 54 12.62 7.05 12.40
CA PHE A 54 11.27 7.08 11.85
C PHE A 54 10.45 5.85 12.25
N LYS A 55 11.08 4.67 12.34
CA LYS A 55 10.42 3.47 12.90
C LYS A 55 9.93 3.73 14.32
N LYS A 56 10.80 4.22 15.20
CA LYS A 56 10.45 4.57 16.58
C LYS A 56 9.35 5.63 16.66
N GLN A 57 9.43 6.64 15.80
CA GLN A 57 8.44 7.70 15.73
C GLN A 57 7.06 7.17 15.27
N ILE A 58 7.02 6.25 14.29
CA ILE A 58 5.77 5.60 13.85
C ILE A 58 5.11 4.88 15.02
N ILE A 59 5.85 4.04 15.74
CA ILE A 59 5.35 3.26 16.88
C ILE A 59 4.82 4.20 17.97
N LYS A 60 5.63 5.22 18.36
CA LYS A 60 5.23 6.21 19.35
C LYS A 60 3.97 6.97 18.95
N SER A 61 3.85 7.32 17.67
CA SER A 61 2.67 8.00 17.14
C SER A 61 1.42 7.15 17.23
N LEU A 62 1.50 5.86 16.89
CA LEU A 62 0.37 4.95 17.02
C LEU A 62 -0.04 4.77 18.48
N GLN A 63 0.92 4.59 19.38
CA GLN A 63 0.66 4.48 20.82
C GLN A 63 0.00 5.75 21.37
N TRP A 64 0.48 6.93 20.98
CA TRP A 64 -0.06 8.20 21.44
C TRP A 64 -1.55 8.37 21.07
N ILE A 65 -1.95 7.92 19.87
CA ILE A 65 -3.37 8.00 19.44
C ILE A 65 -4.21 6.79 19.93
N GLY A 66 -3.60 5.85 20.67
CA GLY A 66 -4.27 4.68 21.23
C GLY A 66 -4.51 3.55 20.24
N ILE A 67 -3.63 3.41 19.24
CA ILE A 67 -3.65 2.30 18.28
C ILE A 67 -2.54 1.31 18.67
N GLU A 68 -2.94 0.12 19.11
CA GLU A 68 -2.03 -0.95 19.49
C GLU A 68 -2.16 -2.12 18.51
N HIS A 69 -1.02 -2.65 18.06
CA HIS A 69 -0.98 -3.82 17.19
C HIS A 69 -0.88 -5.12 18.01
N ASP A 70 -1.37 -6.19 17.42
CA ASP A 70 -1.30 -7.52 17.99
C ASP A 70 0.01 -8.22 17.55
N GLY A 71 0.74 -8.81 18.50
CA GLY A 71 2.03 -9.47 18.27
C GLY A 71 3.19 -8.50 18.02
N ASP A 72 4.31 -9.05 17.55
CA ASP A 72 5.52 -8.28 17.24
C ASP A 72 5.42 -7.54 15.90
N GLU A 73 6.25 -6.49 15.73
CA GLU A 73 6.37 -5.82 14.44
C GLU A 73 6.96 -6.77 13.38
N TYR A 74 6.31 -6.86 12.25
CA TYR A 74 6.85 -7.57 11.10
C TYR A 74 7.83 -6.67 10.34
N ILE A 75 9.12 -7.04 10.32
CA ILE A 75 10.17 -6.27 9.67
C ILE A 75 10.45 -6.84 8.28
N GLN A 76 10.07 -6.12 7.24
CA GLN A 76 10.11 -6.60 5.86
C GLN A 76 11.53 -6.94 5.39
N SER A 77 12.55 -6.16 5.77
CA SER A 77 13.94 -6.41 5.37
C SER A 77 14.49 -7.74 5.87
N THR A 78 13.92 -8.32 6.93
CA THR A 78 14.32 -9.64 7.45
C THR A 78 13.77 -10.79 6.59
N LYS A 79 12.82 -10.50 5.66
CA LYS A 79 12.11 -11.51 4.85
C LYS A 79 12.57 -11.56 3.39
N ILE A 80 13.62 -10.84 3.02
CA ILE A 80 14.14 -10.77 1.63
C ILE A 80 14.38 -12.15 1.04
N ASN A 81 14.89 -13.11 1.82
CA ASN A 81 15.12 -14.48 1.35
C ASN A 81 13.83 -15.20 0.95
N ASP A 82 12.72 -14.93 1.65
CA ASP A 82 11.42 -15.53 1.32
C ASP A 82 10.85 -14.88 0.06
N HIS A 83 11.03 -13.58 -0.11
CA HIS A 83 10.69 -12.88 -1.36
C HIS A 83 11.45 -13.46 -2.55
N ILE A 84 12.77 -13.73 -2.41
CA ILE A 84 13.61 -14.31 -3.46
C ILE A 84 13.17 -15.74 -3.79
N LYS A 85 12.77 -16.56 -2.80
CA LYS A 85 12.19 -17.88 -3.06
C LYS A 85 10.98 -17.80 -3.98
N VAL A 86 10.05 -16.89 -3.71
CA VAL A 86 8.86 -16.68 -4.54
C VAL A 86 9.23 -16.21 -5.96
N VAL A 87 10.22 -15.32 -6.10
CA VAL A 87 10.74 -14.94 -7.44
C VAL A 87 11.24 -16.17 -8.22
N ASN A 88 11.99 -17.06 -7.56
CA ASN A 88 12.52 -18.27 -8.20
C ASN A 88 11.40 -19.25 -8.58
N GLU A 89 10.37 -19.38 -7.78
CA GLU A 89 9.18 -20.18 -8.12
C GLU A 89 8.44 -19.60 -9.33
N LEU A 90 8.21 -18.28 -9.35
CA LEU A 90 7.59 -17.59 -10.49
C LEU A 90 8.41 -17.74 -11.78
N LEU A 91 9.74 -17.69 -11.70
CA LEU A 91 10.63 -17.95 -12.85
C LEU A 91 10.52 -19.40 -13.33
N LYS A 92 10.58 -20.36 -12.42
CA LYS A 92 10.49 -21.80 -12.70
C LYS A 92 9.17 -22.18 -13.37
N ASP A 93 8.06 -21.57 -12.90
CA ASP A 93 6.72 -21.87 -13.38
C ASP A 93 6.33 -21.02 -14.61
N GLY A 94 7.26 -20.20 -15.14
CA GLY A 94 7.05 -19.40 -16.35
C GLY A 94 6.15 -18.16 -16.16
N HIS A 95 5.87 -17.77 -14.91
CA HIS A 95 5.12 -16.56 -14.56
C HIS A 95 6.01 -15.31 -14.48
N ALA A 96 7.31 -15.46 -14.56
CA ALA A 96 8.29 -14.39 -14.60
C ALA A 96 9.41 -14.70 -15.61
N TYR A 97 10.19 -13.69 -15.97
CA TYR A 97 11.32 -13.82 -16.88
C TYR A 97 12.41 -12.80 -16.56
N LYS A 98 13.64 -13.09 -17.02
CA LYS A 98 14.78 -12.19 -16.90
C LYS A 98 14.75 -11.13 -18.00
N CYS A 99 14.87 -9.87 -17.63
CA CYS A 99 14.89 -8.75 -18.53
C CYS A 99 16.29 -8.11 -18.56
N PHE A 100 16.89 -8.03 -19.72
CA PHE A 100 18.26 -7.56 -19.97
C PHE A 100 18.29 -6.19 -20.65
N CYS A 101 17.21 -5.41 -20.57
CA CYS A 101 17.21 -4.03 -21.06
C CYS A 101 18.15 -3.18 -20.19
N SER A 102 19.02 -2.38 -20.83
CA SER A 102 19.87 -1.43 -20.13
C SER A 102 19.05 -0.25 -19.58
N ASN A 103 19.64 0.51 -18.64
CA ASN A 103 19.00 1.72 -18.13
C ASN A 103 18.79 2.76 -19.27
N GLU A 104 19.75 2.86 -20.19
CA GLU A 104 19.69 3.76 -21.35
C GLU A 104 18.51 3.41 -22.26
N GLU A 105 18.32 2.12 -22.57
CA GLU A 105 17.17 1.65 -23.35
C GLU A 105 15.84 1.98 -22.68
N ILE A 106 15.74 1.79 -21.36
CA ILE A 106 14.53 2.09 -20.59
C ILE A 106 14.27 3.60 -20.58
N GLU A 107 15.30 4.42 -20.37
CA GLU A 107 15.16 5.89 -20.38
C GLU A 107 14.78 6.42 -21.76
N GLU A 108 15.31 5.83 -22.84
CA GLU A 108 14.90 6.18 -24.20
C GLU A 108 13.42 5.85 -24.45
N GLN A 109 12.94 4.68 -24.02
CA GLN A 109 11.52 4.32 -24.10
C GLN A 109 10.63 5.32 -23.35
N LYS A 110 11.04 5.72 -22.13
CA LYS A 110 10.33 6.75 -21.35
C LYS A 110 10.30 8.10 -22.07
N LYS A 111 11.42 8.54 -22.64
CA LYS A 111 11.51 9.78 -23.43
C LYS A 111 10.56 9.76 -24.64
N ARG A 112 10.54 8.65 -25.39
CA ARG A 112 9.63 8.47 -26.53
C ARG A 112 8.16 8.50 -26.11
N ALA A 113 7.78 7.84 -25.00
CA ALA A 113 6.43 7.89 -24.47
C ALA A 113 6.03 9.32 -24.07
N LYS A 114 6.92 10.05 -23.39
CA LYS A 114 6.70 11.45 -23.00
C LYS A 114 6.52 12.38 -24.18
N GLN A 115 7.33 12.22 -25.25
CA GLN A 115 7.19 13.00 -26.50
C GLN A 115 5.82 12.77 -27.14
N LYS A 116 5.30 11.55 -27.09
CA LYS A 116 3.97 11.19 -27.60
C LYS A 116 2.84 11.54 -26.63
N LYS A 117 3.14 12.15 -25.47
CA LYS A 117 2.16 12.43 -24.38
C LYS A 117 1.41 11.18 -23.90
N LEU A 118 2.04 10.02 -23.97
CA LEU A 118 1.50 8.74 -23.49
C LEU A 118 2.16 8.33 -22.19
N PRO A 119 1.45 7.60 -21.32
CA PRO A 119 2.07 6.99 -20.16
C PRO A 119 3.12 5.97 -20.60
N TYR A 120 4.23 5.91 -19.88
CA TYR A 120 5.25 4.89 -20.16
C TYR A 120 4.73 3.51 -19.75
N THR A 121 4.89 2.56 -20.66
CA THR A 121 4.65 1.13 -20.43
C THR A 121 5.82 0.35 -21.02
N TYR A 122 6.37 -0.60 -20.28
CA TYR A 122 7.46 -1.45 -20.78
C TYR A 122 7.01 -2.24 -22.01
N ASN A 123 7.82 -2.22 -23.07
CA ASN A 123 7.50 -2.79 -24.38
C ASN A 123 7.59 -4.33 -24.48
N ARG A 124 7.84 -5.02 -23.36
CA ARG A 124 7.95 -6.49 -23.28
C ARG A 124 9.05 -7.12 -24.13
N LYS A 125 10.09 -6.35 -24.53
CA LYS A 125 11.18 -6.78 -25.43
C LYS A 125 11.80 -8.13 -25.03
N CYS A 126 12.00 -8.36 -23.73
CA CYS A 126 12.68 -9.58 -23.24
C CYS A 126 11.69 -10.71 -22.86
N ARG A 127 10.38 -10.52 -23.06
CA ARG A 127 9.35 -11.45 -22.56
C ARG A 127 9.49 -12.87 -23.13
N GLU A 128 9.88 -12.98 -24.40
CA GLU A 128 10.05 -14.23 -25.13
C GLU A 128 11.54 -14.44 -25.53
N LEU A 129 12.46 -13.75 -24.84
CA LEU A 129 13.89 -13.89 -25.11
C LEU A 129 14.41 -15.23 -24.58
N ASP A 130 15.04 -16.03 -25.47
CA ASP A 130 15.81 -17.20 -25.03
C ASP A 130 17.05 -16.71 -24.26
N GLU A 131 17.25 -17.20 -23.04
CA GLU A 131 18.40 -16.82 -22.20
C GLU A 131 19.75 -17.11 -22.86
N LYS A 132 19.82 -18.08 -23.80
CA LYS A 132 21.05 -18.35 -24.60
C LYS A 132 21.47 -17.16 -25.47
N ASN A 133 20.50 -16.32 -25.86
CA ASN A 133 20.71 -15.13 -26.67
C ASN A 133 20.82 -13.86 -25.83
N ALA A 134 20.82 -13.98 -24.49
CA ALA A 134 20.88 -12.82 -23.60
C ALA A 134 22.27 -12.16 -23.59
N PRO A 135 22.36 -10.83 -23.44
CA PRO A 135 23.61 -10.12 -23.24
C PRO A 135 24.34 -10.62 -22.00
N LYS A 136 25.61 -11.05 -22.13
CA LYS A 136 26.40 -11.60 -21.04
C LYS A 136 26.89 -10.57 -20.01
N ASN A 137 26.92 -9.31 -20.40
CA ASN A 137 27.46 -8.19 -19.61
C ASN A 137 26.38 -7.39 -18.86
N ILE A 138 25.12 -7.78 -18.97
CA ILE A 138 24.01 -7.10 -18.29
C ILE A 138 23.44 -8.01 -17.20
N LYS A 139 23.50 -7.55 -15.95
CA LYS A 139 22.82 -8.23 -14.84
C LYS A 139 21.32 -7.96 -14.95
N PRO A 140 20.48 -9.01 -15.13
CA PRO A 140 19.06 -8.81 -15.41
C PRO A 140 18.29 -8.36 -14.19
N VAL A 141 17.16 -7.70 -14.44
CA VAL A 141 16.03 -7.61 -13.50
C VAL A 141 15.07 -8.76 -13.79
N VAL A 142 14.24 -9.15 -12.81
CA VAL A 142 13.15 -10.09 -13.05
C VAL A 142 11.84 -9.35 -13.17
N ARG A 143 11.09 -9.63 -14.25
CA ARG A 143 9.76 -9.09 -14.47
C ARG A 143 8.70 -10.17 -14.34
N PHE A 144 7.57 -9.79 -13.77
CA PHE A 144 6.36 -10.61 -13.79
C PHE A 144 5.77 -10.61 -15.21
N LYS A 145 5.32 -11.78 -15.66
CA LYS A 145 4.71 -11.97 -16.99
C LYS A 145 3.21 -11.66 -16.90
N SER A 146 2.84 -10.38 -16.96
CA SER A 146 1.47 -9.93 -16.79
C SER A 146 0.53 -10.46 -17.87
N LYS A 147 -0.73 -10.70 -17.51
CA LYS A 147 -1.78 -11.05 -18.46
C LYS A 147 -1.98 -9.89 -19.44
N ILE A 148 -2.14 -10.21 -20.73
CA ILE A 148 -2.27 -9.20 -21.80
C ILE A 148 -3.71 -9.10 -22.29
N GLU A 149 -4.38 -10.24 -22.52
CA GLU A 149 -5.70 -10.30 -23.12
C GLU A 149 -6.83 -10.14 -22.09
N GLY A 150 -7.94 -9.56 -22.54
CA GLY A 150 -9.15 -9.36 -21.75
C GLY A 150 -9.02 -8.29 -20.69
N SER A 151 -9.93 -8.30 -19.73
CA SER A 151 -9.98 -7.37 -18.59
C SER A 151 -9.83 -8.09 -17.25
N SER A 152 -9.53 -7.33 -16.21
CA SER A 152 -9.52 -7.78 -14.81
C SER A 152 -10.40 -6.87 -13.98
N THR A 153 -11.24 -7.48 -13.13
CA THR A 153 -12.14 -6.76 -12.21
C THR A 153 -11.66 -6.91 -10.79
N LEU A 154 -11.48 -5.80 -10.10
CA LEU A 154 -11.26 -5.72 -8.66
C LEU A 154 -12.61 -5.44 -7.98
N LYS A 155 -13.06 -6.34 -7.10
CA LYS A 155 -14.19 -6.10 -6.20
C LYS A 155 -13.69 -5.39 -4.96
N ASP A 156 -13.76 -4.06 -4.96
CA ASP A 156 -13.28 -3.24 -3.85
C ASP A 156 -14.39 -2.95 -2.85
N LEU A 157 -14.14 -3.19 -1.57
CA LEU A 157 -15.15 -3.06 -0.51
C LEU A 157 -15.59 -1.60 -0.25
N VAL A 158 -14.83 -0.60 -0.73
CA VAL A 158 -15.16 0.82 -0.60
C VAL A 158 -15.55 1.42 -1.94
N GLN A 159 -14.72 1.18 -2.97
CA GLN A 159 -14.90 1.81 -4.29
C GLN A 159 -15.93 1.09 -5.16
N GLY A 160 -16.26 -0.17 -4.84
CA GLY A 160 -17.07 -1.05 -5.68
C GLY A 160 -16.24 -1.72 -6.77
N ASP A 161 -16.89 -2.19 -7.82
CA ASP A 161 -16.22 -2.91 -8.90
C ASP A 161 -15.39 -1.92 -9.76
N VAL A 162 -14.11 -2.22 -9.90
CA VAL A 162 -13.17 -1.48 -10.76
C VAL A 162 -12.62 -2.41 -11.81
N GLU A 163 -12.81 -2.09 -13.07
CA GLU A 163 -12.33 -2.89 -14.19
C GLU A 163 -11.23 -2.17 -14.96
N ILE A 164 -10.22 -2.92 -15.40
CA ILE A 164 -9.16 -2.42 -16.29
C ILE A 164 -8.83 -3.44 -17.38
N GLU A 165 -8.45 -2.94 -18.56
CA GLU A 165 -7.90 -3.77 -19.64
C GLU A 165 -6.52 -4.30 -19.23
N ASN A 166 -6.30 -5.62 -19.33
CA ASN A 166 -5.06 -6.27 -18.91
C ASN A 166 -3.83 -5.73 -19.64
N ILE A 167 -3.98 -5.32 -20.91
CA ILE A 167 -2.88 -4.73 -21.70
C ILE A 167 -2.29 -3.48 -21.05
N THR A 168 -3.05 -2.76 -20.21
CA THR A 168 -2.59 -1.55 -19.50
C THR A 168 -1.65 -1.87 -18.35
N ILE A 169 -1.62 -3.13 -17.88
CA ILE A 169 -0.70 -3.59 -16.86
C ILE A 169 0.62 -3.99 -17.54
N GLU A 170 1.69 -3.26 -17.26
CA GLU A 170 3.02 -3.62 -17.76
C GLU A 170 3.55 -4.93 -17.15
N ASP A 171 4.52 -5.55 -17.80
CA ASP A 171 5.35 -6.57 -17.17
C ASP A 171 6.27 -5.87 -16.15
N PHE A 172 5.80 -5.78 -14.91
CA PHE A 172 6.46 -5.00 -13.86
C PHE A 172 7.64 -5.74 -13.25
N VAL A 173 8.65 -4.99 -12.83
CA VAL A 173 9.82 -5.56 -12.15
C VAL A 173 9.39 -6.09 -10.78
N ILE A 174 9.78 -7.33 -10.47
CA ILE A 174 9.58 -7.97 -9.16
C ILE A 174 10.87 -8.12 -8.37
N LEU A 175 12.03 -8.22 -9.08
CA LEU A 175 13.37 -8.23 -8.47
C LEU A 175 14.30 -7.33 -9.27
N ARG A 176 15.00 -6.44 -8.57
CA ARG A 176 15.99 -5.55 -9.16
C ARG A 176 17.29 -6.30 -9.44
N ASN A 177 18.17 -5.71 -10.25
CA ASN A 177 19.47 -6.28 -10.58
C ASN A 177 20.45 -6.35 -9.38
N ASP A 178 20.22 -5.58 -8.32
CA ASP A 178 20.97 -5.66 -7.07
C ASP A 178 20.49 -6.79 -6.15
N GLY A 179 19.38 -7.48 -6.52
CA GLY A 179 18.76 -8.54 -5.73
C GLY A 179 17.68 -8.04 -4.76
N THR A 180 17.32 -6.75 -4.82
CA THR A 180 16.27 -6.18 -3.97
C THR A 180 14.89 -6.44 -4.57
N PRO A 181 13.95 -7.08 -3.85
CA PRO A 181 12.57 -7.23 -4.27
C PRO A 181 11.86 -5.88 -4.38
N THR A 182 10.88 -5.79 -5.28
CA THR A 182 10.07 -4.57 -5.42
C THR A 182 8.81 -4.64 -4.57
N TYR A 183 8.20 -3.47 -4.31
CA TYR A 183 7.02 -3.30 -3.48
C TYR A 183 5.89 -4.30 -3.81
N ASN A 184 5.50 -4.43 -5.10
CA ASN A 184 4.38 -5.29 -5.45
C ASN A 184 4.61 -6.76 -5.10
N LEU A 185 5.84 -7.26 -5.25
CA LEU A 185 6.18 -8.61 -4.82
C LEU A 185 6.22 -8.71 -3.29
N SER A 186 7.03 -7.87 -2.64
CA SER A 186 7.24 -7.94 -1.19
C SER A 186 5.93 -7.84 -0.42
N ALA A 187 5.07 -6.87 -0.77
CA ALA A 187 3.79 -6.70 -0.12
C ALA A 187 2.86 -7.91 -0.30
N SER A 188 2.84 -8.54 -1.50
CA SER A 188 2.01 -9.73 -1.73
C SER A 188 2.51 -10.94 -0.94
N VAL A 189 3.82 -11.15 -0.91
CA VAL A 189 4.43 -12.26 -0.15
C VAL A 189 4.19 -12.09 1.34
N ASP A 190 4.44 -10.90 1.86
CA ASP A 190 4.26 -10.62 3.29
C ASP A 190 2.79 -10.70 3.70
N ASP A 191 1.87 -10.14 2.93
CA ASP A 191 0.43 -10.23 3.20
C ASP A 191 -0.04 -11.70 3.23
N HIS A 192 0.49 -12.54 2.33
CA HIS A 192 0.24 -13.98 2.34
C HIS A 192 0.83 -14.66 3.59
N GLN A 193 2.12 -14.44 3.88
CA GLN A 193 2.79 -15.06 5.03
C GLN A 193 2.19 -14.64 6.37
N MET A 194 1.75 -13.39 6.48
CA MET A 194 1.05 -12.88 7.65
C MET A 194 -0.43 -13.29 7.70
N SER A 195 -0.93 -14.04 6.70
CA SER A 195 -2.33 -14.46 6.58
C SER A 195 -3.32 -13.28 6.62
N MET A 196 -2.98 -12.18 5.95
CA MET A 196 -3.84 -11.01 5.89
C MET A 196 -5.10 -11.32 5.09
N THR A 197 -6.25 -11.04 5.70
CA THR A 197 -7.56 -11.28 5.06
C THR A 197 -8.12 -10.02 4.41
N HIS A 198 -7.78 -8.83 4.93
CA HIS A 198 -8.27 -7.55 4.42
C HIS A 198 -7.11 -6.56 4.28
N ILE A 199 -7.02 -5.96 3.10
CA ILE A 199 -6.01 -4.96 2.72
C ILE A 199 -6.70 -3.62 2.60
N ILE A 200 -6.68 -2.84 3.69
CA ILE A 200 -7.25 -1.49 3.74
C ILE A 200 -6.11 -0.48 3.57
N ARG A 201 -6.15 0.35 2.52
CA ARG A 201 -5.06 1.28 2.17
C ARG A 201 -5.54 2.45 1.30
N GLY A 202 -4.67 3.42 1.04
CA GLY A 202 -5.00 4.55 0.16
C GLY A 202 -5.34 4.14 -1.27
N ASP A 203 -6.22 4.87 -1.93
CA ASP A 203 -6.71 4.60 -3.28
C ASP A 203 -5.67 4.84 -4.38
N ASP A 204 -4.55 5.49 -4.07
CA ASP A 204 -3.38 5.60 -4.93
C ASP A 204 -2.67 4.24 -5.17
N HIS A 205 -3.03 3.21 -4.40
CA HIS A 205 -2.55 1.85 -4.58
C HIS A 205 -3.46 0.96 -5.45
N LYS A 206 -4.56 1.46 -6.02
CA LYS A 206 -5.50 0.63 -6.83
C LYS A 206 -4.83 -0.12 -7.98
N ILE A 207 -3.97 0.55 -8.74
CA ILE A 207 -3.24 -0.11 -9.85
C ILE A 207 -2.28 -1.19 -9.33
N ASN A 208 -1.67 -0.98 -8.15
CA ASN A 208 -0.82 -2.00 -7.53
C ASN A 208 -1.61 -3.25 -7.19
N THR A 209 -2.89 -3.12 -6.81
CA THR A 209 -3.75 -4.26 -6.50
C THR A 209 -3.89 -5.21 -7.68
N PHE A 210 -4.09 -4.71 -8.89
CA PHE A 210 -4.16 -5.55 -10.08
C PHE A 210 -2.85 -6.31 -10.36
N LYS A 211 -1.70 -5.68 -10.09
CA LYS A 211 -0.39 -6.34 -10.16
C LYS A 211 -0.24 -7.43 -9.10
N GLN A 212 -0.65 -7.14 -7.88
CA GLN A 212 -0.57 -8.07 -6.74
C GLN A 212 -1.52 -9.26 -6.90
N ILE A 213 -2.75 -9.04 -7.36
CA ILE A 213 -3.70 -10.13 -7.65
C ILE A 213 -3.11 -11.13 -8.65
N GLN A 214 -2.38 -10.68 -9.67
CA GLN A 214 -1.74 -11.59 -10.61
C GLN A 214 -0.65 -12.45 -9.94
N ILE A 215 0.07 -11.91 -8.95
CA ILE A 215 1.04 -12.69 -8.15
C ILE A 215 0.30 -13.75 -7.31
N TYR A 216 -0.79 -13.37 -6.62
CA TYR A 216 -1.61 -14.31 -5.84
C TYR A 216 -2.11 -15.46 -6.72
N LEU A 217 -2.63 -15.15 -7.91
CA LEU A 217 -3.12 -16.16 -8.86
C LEU A 217 -2.01 -17.08 -9.35
N ALA A 218 -0.84 -16.53 -9.70
CA ALA A 218 0.31 -17.31 -10.17
C ALA A 218 0.83 -18.26 -9.10
N MET A 219 0.84 -17.82 -7.84
CA MET A 219 1.27 -18.61 -6.69
C MET A 219 0.15 -19.49 -6.12
N LYS A 220 -1.07 -19.44 -6.67
CA LYS A 220 -2.25 -20.17 -6.18
C LYS A 220 -2.57 -19.87 -4.72
N TRP A 221 -2.34 -18.63 -4.28
CA TRP A 221 -2.69 -18.16 -2.94
C TRP A 221 -4.11 -17.61 -2.91
N ASP A 222 -4.74 -17.67 -1.74
CA ASP A 222 -6.01 -17.00 -1.50
C ASP A 222 -5.84 -15.48 -1.63
N ILE A 223 -6.72 -14.85 -2.40
CA ILE A 223 -6.71 -13.41 -2.62
C ILE A 223 -7.41 -12.73 -1.43
N PRO A 224 -6.76 -11.79 -0.72
CA PRO A 224 -7.42 -11.04 0.34
C PRO A 224 -8.48 -10.09 -0.21
N TYR A 225 -9.41 -9.65 0.64
CA TYR A 225 -10.33 -8.57 0.32
C TYR A 225 -9.59 -7.23 0.30
N PHE A 226 -9.89 -6.38 -0.67
CA PHE A 226 -9.30 -5.06 -0.81
C PHE A 226 -10.32 -3.96 -0.50
N ALA A 227 -9.85 -2.91 0.18
CA ALA A 227 -10.61 -1.71 0.49
C ALA A 227 -9.73 -0.47 0.27
N HIS A 228 -9.99 0.31 -0.77
CA HIS A 228 -9.22 1.50 -1.09
C HIS A 228 -9.93 2.75 -0.57
N ILE A 229 -9.35 3.35 0.47
CA ILE A 229 -9.87 4.57 1.09
C ILE A 229 -9.37 5.80 0.33
N PRO A 230 -10.25 6.78 0.03
CA PRO A 230 -9.84 8.00 -0.67
C PRO A 230 -8.78 8.77 0.10
N LEU A 231 -7.90 9.46 -0.63
CA LEU A 231 -6.85 10.28 -0.03
C LEU A 231 -7.43 11.49 0.72
N ILE A 232 -6.62 12.04 1.62
CA ILE A 232 -6.90 13.32 2.26
C ILE A 232 -6.31 14.43 1.39
N HIS A 233 -7.10 15.44 1.10
CA HIS A 233 -6.70 16.63 0.36
C HIS A 233 -6.63 17.85 1.27
N SER A 234 -5.90 18.87 0.85
CA SER A 234 -5.98 20.21 1.48
C SER A 234 -7.34 20.84 1.21
N ILE A 235 -7.64 21.96 1.87
CA ILE A 235 -8.88 22.73 1.64
C ILE A 235 -8.98 23.15 0.18
N GLU A 236 -7.86 23.46 -0.48
CA GLU A 236 -7.77 23.83 -1.89
C GLU A 236 -7.92 22.63 -2.85
N GLY A 237 -8.12 21.43 -2.33
CA GLY A 237 -8.32 20.21 -3.13
C GLY A 237 -7.06 19.56 -3.68
N LYS A 238 -5.87 19.96 -3.22
CA LYS A 238 -4.61 19.30 -3.57
C LYS A 238 -4.35 18.11 -2.66
N LYS A 239 -3.74 17.04 -3.21
CA LYS A 239 -3.25 15.93 -2.39
C LYS A 239 -2.29 16.46 -1.33
N LEU A 240 -2.52 16.13 -0.06
CA LEU A 240 -1.58 16.48 1.01
C LEU A 240 -0.23 15.85 0.73
N SER A 241 0.80 16.68 0.63
CA SER A 241 2.17 16.24 0.47
C SER A 241 2.98 16.57 1.73
N LYS A 242 4.13 15.91 1.89
CA LYS A 242 5.08 16.22 2.98
C LYS A 242 5.55 17.68 2.96
N ARG A 243 5.37 18.41 1.85
CA ARG A 243 5.74 19.82 1.67
C ARG A 243 4.64 20.79 2.09
N ASP A 244 3.40 20.33 2.22
CA ASP A 244 2.23 21.19 2.47
C ASP A 244 1.89 21.28 3.96
N ASN A 245 2.89 21.29 4.87
CA ASN A 245 2.70 21.26 6.33
C ASN A 245 1.71 20.14 6.76
N ALA A 246 1.79 18.98 6.10
CA ALA A 246 1.08 17.79 6.56
C ALA A 246 1.65 17.44 7.93
N SER A 247 1.02 18.03 8.96
CA SER A 247 1.45 17.97 10.36
C SER A 247 1.65 16.53 10.77
N THR A 248 2.74 16.28 11.45
CA THR A 248 2.96 15.00 12.14
C THR A 248 2.09 14.96 13.39
N LEU A 249 1.92 13.78 13.99
CA LEU A 249 1.19 13.70 15.27
C LEU A 249 1.87 14.52 16.37
N ASP A 250 3.18 14.64 16.33
CA ASP A 250 3.94 15.48 17.28
C ASP A 250 3.54 16.96 17.16
N ASP A 251 3.22 17.45 15.96
CA ASP A 251 2.80 18.84 15.75
C ASP A 251 1.40 19.09 16.36
N TYR A 252 0.47 18.14 16.19
CA TYR A 252 -0.85 18.22 16.82
C TYR A 252 -0.77 18.17 18.35
N SER A 253 0.09 17.33 18.90
CA SER A 253 0.34 17.27 20.35
C SER A 253 0.91 18.57 20.90
N LYS A 254 1.86 19.21 20.19
CA LYS A 254 2.49 20.49 20.60
C LYS A 254 1.50 21.66 20.67
N ILE A 255 0.50 21.68 19.81
CA ILE A 255 -0.55 22.70 19.84
C ILE A 255 -1.71 22.35 20.78
N GLY A 256 -1.56 21.30 21.61
CA GLY A 256 -2.50 20.95 22.67
C GLY A 256 -3.69 20.09 22.24
N ILE A 257 -3.69 19.54 21.01
CA ILE A 257 -4.77 18.67 20.58
C ILE A 257 -4.69 17.33 21.30
N MET A 258 -5.78 16.93 21.92
CA MET A 258 -5.87 15.68 22.66
C MET A 258 -5.97 14.47 21.71
N PRO A 259 -5.39 13.31 22.06
CA PRO A 259 -5.43 12.10 21.21
C PRO A 259 -6.85 11.66 20.83
N ASN A 260 -7.80 11.74 21.75
CA ASN A 260 -9.19 11.37 21.51
C ASN A 260 -9.89 12.32 20.52
N ALA A 261 -9.65 13.63 20.61
CA ALA A 261 -10.19 14.60 19.67
C ALA A 261 -9.63 14.35 18.26
N LEU A 262 -8.31 14.17 18.14
CA LEU A 262 -7.68 13.85 16.86
C LEU A 262 -8.18 12.52 16.29
N ARG A 263 -8.33 11.48 17.12
CA ARG A 263 -8.88 10.19 16.69
C ARG A 263 -10.29 10.33 16.16
N ASN A 264 -11.17 11.05 16.88
CA ASN A 264 -12.54 11.30 16.42
C ASN A 264 -12.56 12.09 15.11
N TYR A 265 -11.73 13.11 14.98
CA TYR A 265 -11.61 13.88 13.75
C TYR A 265 -11.17 13.01 12.58
N LEU A 266 -10.13 12.17 12.75
CA LEU A 266 -9.63 11.26 11.72
C LEU A 266 -10.66 10.20 11.32
N LEU A 267 -11.44 9.71 12.29
CA LEU A 267 -12.57 8.82 12.03
C LEU A 267 -13.58 9.50 11.09
N ARG A 268 -13.99 10.72 11.43
CA ARG A 268 -14.96 11.49 10.64
C ARG A 268 -14.39 11.98 9.29
N LEU A 269 -13.08 11.94 9.12
CA LEU A 269 -12.43 12.36 7.89
C LEU A 269 -12.50 11.24 6.82
N GLY A 270 -13.72 11.04 6.33
CA GLY A 270 -14.04 10.06 5.27
C GLY A 270 -14.86 8.87 5.72
N TRP A 271 -15.32 8.82 6.98
CA TRP A 271 -16.28 7.83 7.45
C TRP A 271 -17.45 8.52 8.17
N SER A 272 -18.63 7.94 8.06
CA SER A 272 -19.83 8.45 8.71
C SER A 272 -20.74 7.34 9.22
N PHE A 273 -21.46 7.63 10.29
CA PHE A 273 -22.49 6.75 10.84
C PHE A 273 -23.68 7.60 11.32
N LYS A 274 -24.78 7.56 10.57
CA LYS A 274 -25.97 8.39 10.81
C LYS A 274 -25.56 9.87 10.94
N ASP A 275 -26.22 10.62 11.82
CA ASP A 275 -25.95 12.03 12.09
C ASP A 275 -25.00 12.27 13.27
N LYS A 276 -24.32 11.20 13.74
CA LYS A 276 -23.44 11.29 14.90
C LYS A 276 -22.06 11.86 14.52
N GLU A 277 -21.62 12.90 15.24
CA GLU A 277 -20.35 13.60 15.00
C GLU A 277 -19.26 13.20 15.99
N ILE A 278 -19.61 12.90 17.25
CA ILE A 278 -18.65 12.59 18.32
C ILE A 278 -18.83 11.13 18.74
N PHE A 279 -17.73 10.39 18.70
CA PHE A 279 -17.65 9.00 19.10
C PHE A 279 -16.55 8.82 20.15
N ASN A 280 -16.87 8.18 21.24
CA ASN A 280 -15.84 7.64 22.12
C ASN A 280 -15.21 6.39 21.48
N LEU A 281 -14.20 5.81 22.14
CA LEU A 281 -13.46 4.69 21.57
C LEU A 281 -14.33 3.46 21.33
N ASP A 282 -15.14 3.08 22.33
CA ASP A 282 -16.01 1.89 22.26
C ASP A 282 -17.08 2.04 21.18
N GLU A 283 -17.65 3.22 21.05
CA GLU A 283 -18.59 3.53 19.99
C GLU A 283 -17.93 3.50 18.60
N SER A 284 -16.71 4.01 18.48
CA SER A 284 -15.94 3.96 17.25
C SER A 284 -15.71 2.51 16.82
N ILE A 285 -15.27 1.65 17.73
CA ILE A 285 -15.08 0.22 17.47
C ILE A 285 -16.41 -0.46 17.13
N LYS A 286 -17.47 -0.19 17.91
CA LYS A 286 -18.78 -0.82 17.75
C LYS A 286 -19.43 -0.54 16.40
N HIS A 287 -19.27 0.69 15.88
CA HIS A 287 -20.02 1.15 14.70
C HIS A 287 -19.18 1.18 13.42
N PHE A 288 -17.85 1.10 13.53
CA PHE A 288 -17.00 1.17 12.34
C PHE A 288 -17.26 0.00 11.39
N ASN A 289 -17.47 0.33 10.11
CA ASN A 289 -17.60 -0.61 9.01
C ASN A 289 -17.02 0.02 7.73
N LEU A 290 -16.81 -0.78 6.69
CA LEU A 290 -16.24 -0.30 5.43
C LEU A 290 -17.28 0.43 4.57
N GLU A 291 -18.56 0.09 4.70
CA GLU A 291 -19.68 0.70 3.97
C GLU A 291 -19.89 2.17 4.35
N GLY A 292 -19.52 2.56 5.57
CA GLY A 292 -19.57 3.94 6.04
C GLY A 292 -18.47 4.84 5.48
N ILE A 293 -17.48 4.26 4.77
CA ILE A 293 -16.39 5.02 4.15
C ILE A 293 -16.88 5.66 2.85
N GLY A 294 -16.74 6.98 2.75
CA GLY A 294 -17.07 7.73 1.53
C GLY A 294 -16.13 7.40 0.37
N LYS A 295 -16.60 7.52 -0.87
CA LYS A 295 -15.84 7.22 -2.09
C LYS A 295 -15.02 8.40 -2.61
N SER A 296 -15.21 9.59 -2.07
CA SER A 296 -14.54 10.82 -2.50
C SER A 296 -13.48 11.27 -1.50
N PRO A 297 -12.42 11.96 -1.95
CA PRO A 297 -11.41 12.55 -1.08
C PRO A 297 -12.01 13.46 -0.01
N SER A 298 -11.50 13.35 1.21
CA SER A 298 -11.87 14.23 2.33
C SER A 298 -10.91 15.40 2.40
N LYS A 299 -11.40 16.58 2.83
CA LYS A 299 -10.58 17.77 3.01
C LYS A 299 -10.15 17.93 4.46
N LEU A 300 -8.86 18.13 4.68
CA LEU A 300 -8.29 18.43 5.99
C LEU A 300 -8.61 19.88 6.35
N ASP A 301 -9.41 20.06 7.40
CA ASP A 301 -9.78 21.38 7.93
C ASP A 301 -9.36 21.47 9.41
N MET A 302 -8.33 22.29 9.67
CA MET A 302 -7.79 22.48 11.02
C MET A 302 -8.78 23.17 11.95
N SER A 303 -9.65 24.03 11.45
CA SER A 303 -10.67 24.72 12.28
C SER A 303 -11.62 23.74 12.94
N ARG A 304 -11.96 22.66 12.23
CA ARG A 304 -12.80 21.58 12.77
C ARG A 304 -12.11 20.77 13.87
N ILE A 305 -10.80 20.57 13.79
CA ILE A 305 -10.05 19.86 14.86
C ILE A 305 -10.08 20.68 16.14
N LEU A 306 -9.94 22.00 16.03
CA LEU A 306 -9.92 22.93 17.17
C LEU A 306 -11.30 23.11 17.83
N SER A 307 -12.38 22.78 17.12
CA SER A 307 -13.75 22.88 17.63
C SER A 307 -14.27 21.60 18.31
N MET A 308 -13.50 20.51 18.28
CA MET A 308 -13.77 19.21 18.92
C MET A 308 -13.08 19.08 20.28
#